data_9df6aadf6820d73b65fddc4261ac03a6
#
_entry.id   9df6aadf6820d73b65fddc4261ac03a6
#
_cell.length_a   1.000
_cell.length_b   1.000
_cell.length_c   1.000
_cell.angle_alpha   90.00
_cell.angle_beta   90.00
_cell.angle_gamma   90.00
#
_symmetry.space_group_name_H-M   'P 1'
#
loop_
_entity.id
_entity.type
_entity.pdbx_description
1 polymer ?
#
loop_
_entity_poly.entity_id
_entity_poly.type
_entity_poly.pdbx_seq_one_letter_code
_entity_poly.pdbx_strand_id
1 'polypeptide(L)'
;MIIKSFSLNDIKNTKSNFFLLYGENEGHKEDTINSCFLKNFEGEILRYDENQILENKSSFYEICLNESLFESKKIIIVSRISSKIHEVIIELIKKEIYEKIIIFNSGILEKKSKIRQLFEKDKKLICIPFYKDNNASLFRIASDFFKLNKISISSENINLIVENCSGDRKNLQNEM
;
A
#
# COMPACT_ATOMS: atom_id res chain seq x y z
N MET A 1 -4.29 7.44 12.20
CA MET A 1 -3.80 8.72 11.59
C MET A 1 -3.90 8.64 10.09
N ILE A 2 -4.38 9.71 9.40
CA ILE A 2 -4.48 9.72 7.92
C ILE A 2 -3.25 10.42 7.34
N ILE A 3 -2.54 9.75 6.42
CA ILE A 3 -1.44 10.33 5.64
C ILE A 3 -1.88 10.41 4.17
N LYS A 4 -1.56 11.51 3.50
CA LYS A 4 -1.86 11.67 2.08
C LYS A 4 -0.87 10.88 1.23
N SER A 5 -1.36 10.23 0.16
CA SER A 5 -0.55 9.34 -0.70
C SER A 5 0.64 10.00 -1.40
N PHE A 6 0.68 11.33 -1.45
CA PHE A 6 1.81 12.08 -1.99
C PHE A 6 2.86 12.50 -0.94
N SER A 7 2.60 12.25 0.37
CA SER A 7 3.51 12.59 1.47
C SER A 7 4.36 11.38 1.87
N LEU A 8 5.17 10.86 0.95
CA LEU A 8 5.98 9.66 1.16
C LEU A 8 6.97 9.77 2.34
N ASN A 9 7.48 10.99 2.60
CA ASN A 9 8.38 11.22 3.74
C ASN A 9 7.65 11.03 5.08
N ASP A 10 6.37 11.40 5.16
CA ASP A 10 5.57 11.21 6.37
C ASP A 10 5.38 9.72 6.65
N ILE A 11 5.21 8.90 5.61
CA ILE A 11 5.10 7.44 5.73
C ILE A 11 6.37 6.85 6.33
N LYS A 12 7.54 7.24 5.80
CA LYS A 12 8.85 6.74 6.26
C LYS A 12 9.21 7.15 7.69
N ASN A 13 8.70 8.28 8.15
CA ASN A 13 8.99 8.82 9.47
C ASN A 13 8.03 8.32 10.56
N THR A 14 7.04 7.49 10.23
CA THR A 14 6.12 6.94 11.23
C THR A 14 6.75 5.77 11.99
N LYS A 15 6.34 5.63 13.25
CA LYS A 15 6.69 4.47 14.09
C LYS A 15 5.57 3.41 14.13
N SER A 16 4.62 3.48 13.19
CA SER A 16 3.52 2.52 13.14
C SER A 16 3.98 1.20 12.53
N ASN A 17 3.43 0.12 13.05
CA ASN A 17 3.60 -1.22 12.50
C ASN A 17 2.43 -1.61 11.58
N PHE A 18 1.36 -0.83 11.54
CA PHE A 18 0.13 -1.16 10.82
C PHE A 18 -0.24 -0.06 9.82
N PHE A 19 -0.35 -0.44 8.57
CA PHE A 19 -0.70 0.45 7.48
C PHE A 19 -1.91 -0.09 6.71
N LEU A 20 -2.88 0.77 6.45
CA LEU A 20 -4.01 0.51 5.56
C LEU A 20 -3.86 1.37 4.31
N LEU A 21 -3.63 0.73 3.17
CA LEU A 21 -3.65 1.35 1.86
C LEU A 21 -4.97 1.01 1.20
N TYR A 22 -5.79 2.00 0.86
CA TYR A 22 -7.10 1.75 0.26
C TYR A 22 -7.42 2.76 -0.86
N GLY A 23 -8.24 2.34 -1.79
CA GLY A 23 -8.66 3.16 -2.92
C GLY A 23 -8.52 2.42 -4.24
N GLU A 24 -8.86 3.12 -5.31
CA GLU A 24 -8.95 2.54 -6.66
C GLU A 24 -7.62 2.55 -7.44
N ASN A 25 -6.63 3.35 -7.01
CA ASN A 25 -5.36 3.50 -7.71
C ASN A 25 -4.36 2.40 -7.31
N GLU A 26 -4.51 1.21 -7.91
CA GLU A 26 -3.65 0.06 -7.61
C GLU A 26 -2.17 0.34 -7.95
N GLY A 27 -1.90 0.97 -9.10
CA GLY A 27 -0.54 1.33 -9.50
C GLY A 27 0.14 2.25 -8.48
N HIS A 28 -0.57 3.26 -7.97
CA HIS A 28 -0.01 4.16 -6.95
C HIS A 28 0.22 3.46 -5.61
N LYS A 29 -0.66 2.51 -5.20
CA LYS A 29 -0.45 1.69 -4.01
C LYS A 29 0.80 0.82 -4.15
N GLU A 30 0.96 0.17 -5.30
CA GLU A 30 2.12 -0.67 -5.62
C GLU A 30 3.41 0.13 -5.62
N ASP A 31 3.45 1.30 -6.27
CA ASP A 31 4.59 2.23 -6.25
C ASP A 31 4.96 2.64 -4.82
N THR A 32 3.94 2.93 -4.00
CA THR A 32 4.16 3.32 -2.60
C THR A 32 4.73 2.16 -1.77
N ILE A 33 4.19 0.95 -1.94
CA ILE A 33 4.73 -0.24 -1.27
C ILE A 33 6.19 -0.43 -1.65
N ASN A 34 6.50 -0.42 -2.94
CA ASN A 34 7.86 -0.64 -3.43
C ASN A 34 8.84 0.45 -2.96
N SER A 35 8.45 1.73 -3.06
CA SER A 35 9.35 2.86 -2.78
C SER A 35 9.50 3.19 -1.29
N CYS A 36 8.45 2.99 -0.48
CA CYS A 36 8.47 3.37 0.92
C CYS A 36 8.81 2.22 1.86
N PHE A 37 8.43 0.99 1.51
CA PHE A 37 8.56 -0.15 2.40
C PHE A 37 9.58 -1.18 1.92
N LEU A 38 9.62 -1.48 0.61
CA LEU A 38 10.48 -2.55 0.10
C LEU A 38 11.85 -2.05 -0.37
N LYS A 39 11.96 -0.81 -0.80
CA LYS A 39 13.23 -0.24 -1.25
C LYS A 39 14.24 -0.23 -0.10
N ASN A 40 15.35 -0.93 -0.27
CA ASN A 40 16.42 -1.10 0.72
C ASN A 40 15.97 -1.84 2.01
N PHE A 41 14.91 -2.64 1.92
CA PHE A 41 14.50 -3.49 3.03
C PHE A 41 15.30 -4.80 3.01
N GLU A 42 16.03 -5.03 4.09
CA GLU A 42 16.80 -6.26 4.32
C GLU A 42 16.03 -7.11 5.34
N GLY A 43 15.19 -8.02 4.87
CA GLY A 43 14.36 -8.86 5.69
C GLY A 43 13.41 -9.74 4.88
N GLU A 44 12.54 -10.44 5.57
CA GLU A 44 11.58 -11.35 4.95
C GLU A 44 10.31 -10.58 4.50
N ILE A 45 9.89 -10.80 3.25
CA ILE A 45 8.67 -10.23 2.69
C ILE A 45 7.66 -11.36 2.49
N LEU A 46 6.56 -11.30 3.25
CA LEU A 46 5.48 -12.27 3.17
C LEU A 46 4.26 -11.63 2.51
N ARG A 47 3.62 -12.35 1.61
CA ARG A 47 2.42 -11.90 0.90
C ARG A 47 1.29 -12.88 1.13
N TYR A 48 0.15 -12.33 1.57
CA TYR A 48 -1.07 -13.08 1.83
C TYR A 48 -2.25 -12.47 1.09
N ASP A 49 -3.20 -13.31 0.81
CA ASP A 49 -4.56 -12.92 0.46
C ASP A 49 -5.47 -13.03 1.68
N GLU A 50 -6.52 -12.23 1.76
CA GLU A 50 -7.50 -12.32 2.85
C GLU A 50 -8.01 -13.74 3.06
N ASN A 51 -8.33 -14.47 1.98
CA ASN A 51 -8.87 -15.83 2.08
C ASN A 51 -7.89 -16.79 2.73
N GLN A 52 -6.60 -16.71 2.38
CA GLN A 52 -5.56 -17.57 3.01
C GLN A 52 -5.49 -17.36 4.53
N ILE A 53 -5.64 -16.11 4.96
CA ILE A 53 -5.64 -15.77 6.39
C ILE A 53 -6.90 -16.29 7.07
N LEU A 54 -8.07 -16.15 6.44
CA LEU A 54 -9.34 -16.58 7.01
C LEU A 54 -9.44 -18.11 7.11
N GLU A 55 -8.81 -18.83 6.19
CA GLU A 55 -8.72 -20.31 6.22
C GLU A 55 -7.82 -20.81 7.36
N ASN A 56 -6.74 -20.09 7.69
CA ASN A 56 -5.80 -20.49 8.75
C ASN A 56 -5.34 -19.31 9.60
N LYS A 57 -6.22 -18.75 10.40
CA LYS A 57 -5.95 -17.62 11.30
C LYS A 57 -4.84 -17.91 12.30
N SER A 58 -4.78 -19.14 12.83
CA SER A 58 -3.79 -19.52 13.84
C SER A 58 -2.37 -19.42 13.30
N SER A 59 -2.12 -19.95 12.12
CA SER A 59 -0.81 -19.84 11.47
C SER A 59 -0.43 -18.39 11.17
N PHE A 60 -1.40 -17.57 10.73
CA PHE A 60 -1.15 -16.14 10.49
C PHE A 60 -0.77 -15.40 11.78
N TYR A 61 -1.48 -15.69 12.88
CA TYR A 61 -1.13 -15.11 14.19
C TYR A 61 0.27 -15.54 14.64
N GLU A 62 0.62 -16.81 14.50
CA GLU A 62 1.96 -17.30 14.82
C GLU A 62 3.03 -16.52 14.05
N ILE A 63 2.86 -16.33 12.75
CA ILE A 63 3.80 -15.57 11.92
C ILE A 63 3.91 -14.11 12.37
N CYS A 64 2.79 -13.49 12.72
CA CYS A 64 2.76 -12.11 13.17
C CYS A 64 3.35 -11.91 14.57
N LEU A 65 3.18 -12.88 15.48
CA LEU A 65 3.45 -12.72 16.90
C LEU A 65 4.75 -13.40 17.34
N ASN A 66 5.17 -14.49 16.67
CA ASN A 66 6.40 -15.18 17.05
C ASN A 66 7.61 -14.30 16.77
N GLU A 67 8.41 -14.08 17.82
CA GLU A 67 9.73 -13.52 17.69
C GLU A 67 10.65 -14.60 17.13
N SER A 68 11.34 -14.30 16.04
CA SER A 68 12.37 -15.20 15.52
C SER A 68 13.61 -15.06 16.40
N LEU A 69 14.19 -16.17 16.80
CA LEU A 69 15.47 -16.20 17.50
C LEU A 69 16.64 -15.61 16.67
N PHE A 70 16.40 -15.39 15.37
CA PHE A 70 17.35 -14.83 14.41
C PHE A 70 16.96 -13.44 13.91
N GLU A 71 16.14 -12.69 14.65
CA GLU A 71 15.82 -11.25 14.45
C GLU A 71 15.74 -10.79 12.97
N SER A 72 15.01 -11.48 12.13
CA SER A 72 14.78 -10.97 10.78
C SER A 72 13.55 -10.06 10.78
N LYS A 73 13.75 -8.79 10.44
CA LYS A 73 12.66 -7.84 10.17
C LYS A 73 11.72 -8.43 9.11
N LYS A 74 10.42 -8.24 9.28
CA LYS A 74 9.43 -8.77 8.35
C LYS A 74 8.47 -7.69 7.86
N ILE A 75 8.17 -7.73 6.56
CA ILE A 75 7.05 -7.00 5.98
C ILE A 75 6.01 -8.00 5.53
N ILE A 76 4.80 -7.86 6.06
CA ILE A 76 3.66 -8.71 5.74
C ILE A 76 2.66 -7.88 4.94
N ILE A 77 2.41 -8.26 3.70
CA ILE A 77 1.48 -7.58 2.80
C ILE A 77 0.24 -8.44 2.65
N VAL A 78 -0.91 -7.93 3.09
CA VAL A 78 -2.20 -8.60 2.98
C VAL A 78 -3.03 -7.90 1.92
N SER A 79 -3.31 -8.60 0.83
CA SER A 79 -4.01 -8.05 -0.33
C SER A 79 -5.49 -8.41 -0.34
N ARG A 80 -6.28 -7.62 -1.09
CA ARG A 80 -7.71 -7.82 -1.33
C ARG A 80 -8.55 -7.91 -0.06
N ILE A 81 -8.17 -7.17 0.98
CA ILE A 81 -8.89 -7.21 2.24
C ILE A 81 -10.29 -6.60 2.13
N SER A 82 -11.22 -7.20 2.84
CA SER A 82 -12.61 -6.78 3.00
C SER A 82 -12.99 -6.69 4.49
N SER A 83 -14.25 -6.41 4.78
CA SER A 83 -14.74 -6.37 6.17
C SER A 83 -14.59 -7.67 6.95
N LYS A 84 -14.34 -8.81 6.29
CA LYS A 84 -14.22 -10.14 6.92
C LYS A 84 -12.98 -10.25 7.82
N ILE A 85 -11.89 -9.57 7.47
CA ILE A 85 -10.64 -9.64 8.23
C ILE A 85 -10.64 -8.71 9.47
N HIS A 86 -11.69 -7.94 9.68
CA HIS A 86 -11.75 -6.92 10.75
C HIS A 86 -11.38 -7.46 12.14
N GLU A 87 -11.91 -8.63 12.52
CA GLU A 87 -11.62 -9.25 13.82
C GLU A 87 -10.14 -9.62 13.95
N VAL A 88 -9.54 -10.16 12.88
CA VAL A 88 -8.11 -10.49 12.85
C VAL A 88 -7.25 -9.25 13.07
N ILE A 89 -7.60 -8.14 12.42
CA ILE A 89 -6.89 -6.87 12.60
C ILE A 89 -6.99 -6.38 14.04
N ILE A 90 -8.19 -6.42 14.65
CA ILE A 90 -8.39 -5.99 16.05
C ILE A 90 -7.54 -6.84 17.00
N GLU A 91 -7.50 -8.14 16.80
CA GLU A 91 -6.69 -9.03 17.65
C GLU A 91 -5.20 -8.75 17.53
N LEU A 92 -4.71 -8.48 16.33
CA LEU A 92 -3.31 -8.12 16.11
C LEU A 92 -2.92 -6.79 16.75
N ILE A 93 -3.78 -5.77 16.64
CA ILE A 93 -3.53 -4.45 17.21
C ILE A 93 -3.43 -4.48 18.74
N LYS A 94 -4.18 -5.38 19.39
CA LYS A 94 -4.13 -5.55 20.86
C LYS A 94 -2.81 -6.15 21.36
N LYS A 95 -2.02 -6.74 20.45
CA LYS A 95 -0.77 -7.39 20.78
C LYS A 95 0.40 -6.50 20.35
N GLU A 96 1.47 -6.54 21.12
CA GLU A 96 2.70 -5.86 20.72
C GLU A 96 3.37 -6.66 19.61
N ILE A 97 3.64 -5.98 18.50
CA ILE A 97 4.32 -6.57 17.34
C ILE A 97 5.64 -5.83 17.18
N TYR A 98 6.74 -6.57 17.38
CA TYR A 98 8.09 -6.03 17.24
C TYR A 98 8.69 -6.38 15.89
N GLU A 99 9.44 -5.45 15.31
CA GLU A 99 10.23 -5.62 14.09
C GLU A 99 9.45 -6.10 12.84
N LYS A 100 8.13 -5.98 12.86
CA LYS A 100 7.27 -6.35 11.73
C LYS A 100 6.41 -5.17 11.31
N ILE A 101 6.24 -5.03 10.01
CA ILE A 101 5.32 -4.08 9.39
C ILE A 101 4.23 -4.88 8.70
N ILE A 102 2.97 -4.56 9.00
CA ILE A 102 1.81 -5.20 8.37
C ILE A 102 1.09 -4.17 7.52
N ILE A 103 1.02 -4.45 6.22
CA ILE A 103 0.39 -3.60 5.21
C ILE A 103 -0.88 -4.27 4.73
N PHE A 104 -2.01 -3.66 5.01
CA PHE A 104 -3.31 -4.08 4.52
C PHE A 104 -3.65 -3.30 3.24
N ASN A 105 -3.76 -4.00 2.11
CA ASN A 105 -4.12 -3.42 0.83
C ASN A 105 -5.56 -3.77 0.47
N SER A 106 -6.40 -2.73 0.35
CA SER A 106 -7.81 -2.83 0.01
C SER A 106 -8.15 -2.06 -1.27
N GLY A 107 -9.22 -2.45 -1.92
CA GLY A 107 -9.89 -1.61 -2.90
C GLY A 107 -10.56 -0.39 -2.23
N ILE A 108 -11.66 0.09 -2.83
CA ILE A 108 -12.41 1.23 -2.30
C ILE A 108 -13.04 0.85 -0.96
N LEU A 109 -12.82 1.67 0.06
CA LEU A 109 -13.49 1.57 1.36
C LEU A 109 -14.36 2.80 1.61
N GLU A 110 -15.66 2.58 1.76
CA GLU A 110 -16.60 3.64 2.14
C GLU A 110 -16.32 4.16 3.56
N LYS A 111 -16.77 5.39 3.87
CA LYS A 111 -16.62 5.99 5.21
C LYS A 111 -17.22 5.14 6.34
N LYS A 112 -18.27 4.36 6.04
CA LYS A 112 -18.90 3.44 7.00
C LYS A 112 -18.15 2.13 7.21
N SER A 113 -17.10 1.83 6.43
CA SER A 113 -16.28 0.64 6.59
C SER A 113 -15.66 0.59 7.99
N LYS A 114 -15.89 -0.51 8.71
CA LYS A 114 -15.33 -0.73 10.07
C LYS A 114 -13.80 -0.67 10.08
N ILE A 115 -13.16 -1.26 9.07
CA ILE A 115 -11.70 -1.25 8.95
C ILE A 115 -11.19 0.17 8.75
N ARG A 116 -11.78 0.93 7.82
CA ARG A 116 -11.41 2.33 7.59
C ARG A 116 -11.59 3.16 8.85
N GLN A 117 -12.73 3.06 9.52
CA GLN A 117 -12.99 3.79 10.77
C GLN A 117 -12.00 3.43 11.87
N LEU A 118 -11.62 2.16 11.99
CA LEU A 118 -10.61 1.70 12.95
C LEU A 118 -9.27 2.41 12.70
N PHE A 119 -8.78 2.38 11.46
CA PHE A 119 -7.50 3.00 11.11
C PHE A 119 -7.52 4.53 11.15
N GLU A 120 -8.66 5.17 10.88
CA GLU A 120 -8.79 6.64 10.97
C GLU A 120 -8.84 7.14 12.42
N LYS A 121 -9.42 6.37 13.35
CA LYS A 121 -9.61 6.77 14.76
C LYS A 121 -8.37 6.54 15.62
N ASP A 122 -7.65 5.45 15.40
CA ASP A 122 -6.50 5.09 16.20
C ASP A 122 -5.24 5.83 15.71
N LYS A 123 -4.55 6.53 16.63
CA LYS A 123 -3.34 7.29 16.31
C LYS A 123 -2.11 6.41 16.02
N LYS A 124 -2.13 5.15 16.46
CA LYS A 124 -1.06 4.19 16.23
C LYS A 124 -1.15 3.53 14.84
N LEU A 125 -2.30 3.65 14.18
CA LEU A 125 -2.57 3.07 12.88
C LEU A 125 -2.47 4.13 11.79
N ILE A 126 -1.88 3.76 10.66
CA ILE A 126 -1.72 4.65 9.51
C ILE A 126 -2.71 4.26 8.41
N CYS A 127 -3.47 5.24 7.94
CA CYS A 127 -4.45 5.10 6.88
C CYS A 127 -4.07 5.98 5.69
N ILE A 128 -3.95 5.40 4.51
CA ILE A 128 -3.48 6.09 3.30
C ILE A 128 -4.50 5.89 2.18
N PRO A 129 -5.26 6.92 1.77
CA PRO A 129 -6.16 6.86 0.65
C PRO A 129 -5.44 7.06 -0.69
N PHE A 130 -5.78 6.25 -1.69
CA PHE A 130 -5.26 6.33 -3.05
C PHE A 130 -6.41 6.56 -4.04
N TYR A 131 -6.56 7.80 -4.46
CA TYR A 131 -7.55 8.20 -5.45
C TYR A 131 -6.97 8.08 -6.86
N LYS A 132 -7.83 8.06 -7.88
CA LYS A 132 -7.40 8.15 -9.28
C LYS A 132 -6.48 9.33 -9.51
N ASP A 133 -5.50 9.14 -10.37
CA ASP A 133 -4.70 10.24 -10.86
C ASP A 133 -5.52 11.11 -11.83
N ASN A 134 -5.25 12.40 -11.85
CA ASN A 134 -5.73 13.27 -12.92
C ASN A 134 -4.72 13.29 -14.07
N ASN A 135 -5.15 13.78 -15.25
CA ASN A 135 -4.29 13.82 -16.43
C ASN A 135 -3.00 14.59 -16.21
N ALA A 136 -3.02 15.66 -15.40
CA ALA A 136 -1.81 16.42 -15.09
C ALA A 136 -0.79 15.63 -14.28
N SER A 137 -1.25 14.80 -13.30
CA SER A 137 -0.34 13.93 -12.54
C SER A 137 0.21 12.79 -13.39
N LEU A 138 -0.61 12.17 -14.24
CA LEU A 138 -0.16 11.13 -15.17
C LEU A 138 0.82 11.70 -16.21
N PHE A 139 0.54 12.88 -16.77
CA PHE A 139 1.44 13.55 -17.70
C PHE A 139 2.83 13.80 -17.07
N ARG A 140 2.86 14.27 -15.82
CA ARG A 140 4.13 14.46 -15.11
C ARG A 140 4.89 13.15 -14.92
N ILE A 141 4.21 12.09 -14.51
CA ILE A 141 4.82 10.76 -14.33
C ILE A 141 5.42 10.27 -15.65
N ALA A 142 4.66 10.36 -16.75
CA ALA A 142 5.13 9.96 -18.07
C ALA A 142 6.32 10.80 -18.54
N SER A 143 6.24 12.13 -18.39
CA SER A 143 7.33 13.05 -18.76
C SER A 143 8.60 12.73 -18.00
N ASP A 144 8.51 12.50 -16.69
CA ASP A 144 9.66 12.17 -15.84
C ASP A 144 10.27 10.81 -16.26
N PHE A 145 9.42 9.81 -16.57
CA PHE A 145 9.87 8.52 -17.05
C PHE A 145 10.66 8.63 -18.38
N PHE A 146 10.11 9.29 -19.39
CA PHE A 146 10.77 9.46 -20.68
C PHE A 146 12.07 10.27 -20.57
N LYS A 147 12.08 11.29 -19.71
CA LYS A 147 13.26 12.09 -19.43
C LYS A 147 14.39 11.29 -18.77
N LEU A 148 14.05 10.50 -17.76
CA LEU A 148 15.00 9.61 -17.06
C LEU A 148 15.60 8.57 -18.00
N ASN A 149 14.79 8.03 -18.90
CA ASN A 149 15.22 7.03 -19.87
C ASN A 149 15.82 7.64 -21.16
N LYS A 150 15.97 8.99 -21.24
CA LYS A 150 16.51 9.71 -22.39
C LYS A 150 15.74 9.43 -23.68
N ILE A 151 14.43 9.21 -23.59
CA ILE A 151 13.55 8.98 -24.74
C ILE A 151 12.97 10.33 -25.15
N SER A 152 13.20 10.72 -26.42
CA SER A 152 12.62 11.94 -27.00
C SER A 152 11.19 11.66 -27.45
N ILE A 153 10.23 12.34 -26.84
CA ILE A 153 8.79 12.23 -27.13
C ILE A 153 8.16 13.62 -27.07
N SER A 154 7.19 13.88 -27.95
CA SER A 154 6.48 15.16 -27.92
C SER A 154 5.43 15.20 -26.79
N SER A 155 5.09 16.39 -26.31
CA SER A 155 4.03 16.57 -25.31
C SER A 155 2.66 16.07 -25.80
N GLU A 156 2.41 16.17 -27.10
CA GLU A 156 1.18 15.69 -27.74
C GLU A 156 1.06 14.16 -27.61
N ASN A 157 2.15 13.44 -27.88
CA ASN A 157 2.17 11.98 -27.74
C ASN A 157 2.04 11.55 -26.28
N ILE A 158 2.65 12.27 -25.33
CA ILE A 158 2.43 12.01 -23.90
C ILE A 158 0.96 12.20 -23.53
N ASN A 159 0.29 13.25 -24.03
CA ASN A 159 -1.12 13.47 -23.77
C ASN A 159 -1.99 12.32 -24.32
N LEU A 160 -1.71 11.82 -25.53
CA LEU A 160 -2.42 10.68 -26.09
C LEU A 160 -2.29 9.42 -25.22
N ILE A 161 -1.09 9.13 -24.73
CA ILE A 161 -0.87 8.01 -23.79
C ILE A 161 -1.71 8.22 -22.53
N VAL A 162 -1.66 9.41 -21.93
CA VAL A 162 -2.37 9.74 -20.69
C VAL A 162 -3.90 9.64 -20.85
N GLU A 163 -4.45 10.11 -21.96
CA GLU A 163 -5.90 10.03 -22.25
C GLU A 163 -6.36 8.57 -22.31
N ASN A 164 -5.57 7.68 -22.91
CA ASN A 164 -5.91 6.25 -23.00
C ASN A 164 -5.87 5.55 -21.64
N CYS A 165 -5.12 6.08 -20.67
CA CYS A 165 -4.98 5.45 -19.35
C CYS A 165 -6.19 5.66 -18.41
N SER A 166 -7.12 6.56 -18.73
CA SER A 166 -8.36 6.80 -17.97
C SER A 166 -8.15 7.05 -16.46
N GLY A 167 -7.05 7.71 -16.08
CA GLY A 167 -6.72 7.99 -14.68
C GLY A 167 -6.09 6.81 -13.93
N ASP A 168 -5.74 5.73 -14.62
CA ASP A 168 -5.10 4.56 -14.02
C ASP A 168 -3.59 4.58 -14.24
N ARG A 169 -2.83 4.68 -13.14
CA ARG A 169 -1.37 4.70 -13.16
C ARG A 169 -0.77 3.38 -13.64
N LYS A 170 -1.42 2.25 -13.38
CA LYS A 170 -0.94 0.94 -13.83
C LYS A 170 -1.06 0.81 -15.35
N ASN A 171 -2.16 1.32 -15.92
CA ASN A 171 -2.30 1.40 -17.37
C ASN A 171 -1.20 2.28 -17.98
N LEU A 172 -0.92 3.44 -17.36
CA LEU A 172 0.18 4.28 -17.81
C LEU A 172 1.53 3.57 -17.80
N GLN A 173 1.82 2.81 -16.74
CA GLN A 173 3.07 2.04 -16.63
C GLN A 173 3.18 0.95 -17.70
N ASN A 174 2.07 0.36 -18.10
CA ASN A 174 2.04 -0.67 -19.16
C ASN A 174 2.22 -0.06 -20.56
N GLU A 175 1.87 1.20 -20.76
CA GLU A 175 2.00 1.92 -22.04
C GLU A 175 3.39 2.55 -22.24
N MET A 176 4.17 2.70 -21.18
CA MET A 176 5.53 3.25 -21.19
C MET A 176 6.60 2.18 -21.28
#